data_4b269a9c1a20c31c71a26cebf72b125b
#
_entry.id   4b269a9c1a20c31c71a26cebf72b125b
#
_cell.length_a   1.000
_cell.length_b   1.000
_cell.length_c   1.000
_cell.angle_alpha   90.00
_cell.angle_beta   90.00
_cell.angle_gamma   90.00
#
_symmetry.space_group_name_H-M   'P 1'
#
loop_
_entity.id
_entity.type
_entity.pdbx_description
1 polymer ?
#
loop_
_entity_poly.entity_id
_entity_poly.type
_entity_poly.pdbx_seq_one_letter_code
_entity_poly.pdbx_strand_id
1 'polypeptide(L)'
;WKGETLEEYWWCTEQVFDWSAHGATGPNMILDDGGDATLLVHKGVEYEKTGVVPQPAADDPAEWKVILDVLRRSVSEQPGRFTEIAAGINGVTEETTTGVHRLYEFFQEGSLLFTAINVNDSVTKSKFDNKYGVRHSLIDGLNRATDTLMSGKVTFVCGYGDVGKGSAE
;
A
#
# COMPACT_ATOMS: atom_id res chain seq x y z
N TRP A 1 -6.72 -9.53 7.44
CA TRP A 1 -7.85 -9.92 8.32
C TRP A 1 -7.53 -9.72 9.79
N LYS A 2 -8.51 -9.84 10.66
CA LYS A 2 -8.27 -9.68 12.09
C LYS A 2 -7.32 -10.76 12.61
N GLY A 3 -6.21 -10.33 13.21
CA GLY A 3 -5.19 -11.20 13.79
C GLY A 3 -4.11 -11.66 12.83
N GLU A 4 -4.08 -11.12 11.60
CA GLU A 4 -2.96 -11.38 10.69
C GLU A 4 -1.64 -10.81 11.22
N THR A 5 -0.56 -11.47 10.89
CA THR A 5 0.81 -10.99 11.13
C THR A 5 1.30 -10.14 9.97
N LEU A 6 2.43 -9.43 10.15
CA LEU A 6 3.05 -8.68 9.05
C LEU A 6 3.48 -9.60 7.91
N GLU A 7 3.96 -10.80 8.22
CA GLU A 7 4.35 -11.80 7.23
C GLU A 7 3.16 -12.26 6.39
N GLU A 8 2.00 -12.50 7.02
CA GLU A 8 0.77 -12.88 6.32
C GLU A 8 0.25 -11.72 5.46
N TYR A 9 0.30 -10.48 5.95
CA TYR A 9 -0.09 -9.30 5.20
C TYR A 9 0.75 -9.14 3.92
N TRP A 10 2.07 -9.19 4.04
CA TRP A 10 2.96 -9.03 2.90
C TRP A 10 2.97 -10.24 1.97
N TRP A 11 2.71 -11.42 2.49
CA TRP A 11 2.42 -12.58 1.65
C TRP A 11 1.13 -12.35 0.81
N CYS A 12 0.05 -11.87 1.42
CA CYS A 12 -1.19 -11.53 0.69
C CYS A 12 -0.94 -10.46 -0.38
N THR A 13 -0.14 -9.43 -0.06
CA THR A 13 0.23 -8.38 -1.01
C THR A 13 1.01 -8.96 -2.20
N GLU A 14 1.93 -9.90 -1.96
CA GLU A 14 2.65 -10.61 -3.03
C GLU A 14 1.70 -11.44 -3.92
N GLN A 15 0.68 -12.08 -3.33
CA GLN A 15 -0.30 -12.89 -4.08
C GLN A 15 -1.13 -12.08 -5.07
N VAL A 16 -1.26 -10.77 -4.89
CA VAL A 16 -1.93 -9.88 -5.87
C VAL A 16 -1.30 -10.00 -7.26
N PHE A 17 -0.04 -10.38 -7.33
CA PHE A 17 0.72 -10.54 -8.57
C PHE A 17 0.76 -11.98 -9.11
N ASP A 18 0.17 -12.95 -8.43
CA ASP A 18 0.10 -14.33 -8.94
C ASP A 18 -1.17 -14.54 -9.76
N TRP A 19 -1.00 -14.48 -11.07
CA TRP A 19 -2.06 -14.70 -12.06
C TRP A 19 -1.87 -16.00 -12.84
N SER A 20 -0.99 -16.88 -12.38
CA SER A 20 -0.65 -18.13 -13.04
C SER A 20 -1.87 -19.02 -13.30
N ALA A 21 -2.83 -19.06 -12.37
CA ALA A 21 -4.08 -19.78 -12.52
C ALA A 21 -4.97 -19.26 -13.68
N HIS A 22 -4.70 -18.04 -14.16
CA HIS A 22 -5.41 -17.39 -15.26
C HIS A 22 -4.58 -17.36 -16.55
N GLY A 23 -3.41 -17.97 -16.57
CA GLY A 23 -2.50 -18.00 -17.72
C GLY A 23 -1.90 -16.63 -18.06
N ALA A 24 -1.78 -15.73 -17.07
CA ALA A 24 -1.19 -14.43 -17.19
C ALA A 24 0.00 -14.27 -16.22
N THR A 25 0.94 -13.40 -16.59
CA THR A 25 2.14 -13.11 -15.78
C THR A 25 1.80 -12.29 -14.52
N GLY A 26 0.82 -11.40 -14.63
CA GLY A 26 0.41 -10.50 -13.55
C GLY A 26 -0.72 -9.58 -13.98
N PRO A 27 -1.10 -8.61 -13.12
CA PRO A 27 -2.10 -7.61 -13.44
C PRO A 27 -1.58 -6.62 -14.50
N ASN A 28 -2.48 -6.06 -15.29
CA ASN A 28 -2.14 -4.99 -16.24
C ASN A 28 -2.48 -3.58 -15.74
N MET A 29 -3.17 -3.49 -14.59
CA MET A 29 -3.49 -2.25 -13.86
C MET A 29 -3.46 -2.54 -12.36
N ILE A 30 -3.03 -1.56 -11.58
CA ILE A 30 -3.08 -1.61 -10.12
C ILE A 30 -4.01 -0.51 -9.62
N LEU A 31 -4.90 -0.85 -8.70
CA LEU A 31 -5.57 0.09 -7.81
C LEU A 31 -4.92 -0.13 -6.45
N ASP A 32 -4.19 0.86 -5.95
CA ASP A 32 -3.42 0.79 -4.70
C ASP A 32 -3.97 1.76 -3.65
N ASP A 33 -3.77 1.40 -2.41
CA ASP A 33 -4.15 2.20 -1.25
C ASP A 33 -3.05 2.12 -0.18
N GLY A 34 -2.12 3.06 -0.22
CA GLY A 34 -0.91 3.10 0.58
C GLY A 34 0.37 2.76 -0.19
N GLY A 35 0.24 2.30 -1.45
CA GLY A 35 1.36 2.06 -2.34
C GLY A 35 2.15 0.78 -2.06
N ASP A 36 1.58 -0.20 -1.34
CA ASP A 36 2.30 -1.41 -0.95
C ASP A 36 2.53 -2.37 -2.11
N ALA A 37 1.52 -2.58 -2.95
CA ALA A 37 1.67 -3.37 -4.17
C ALA A 37 2.67 -2.71 -5.13
N THR A 38 2.55 -1.40 -5.31
CA THR A 38 3.47 -0.59 -6.12
C THR A 38 4.90 -0.66 -5.60
N LEU A 39 5.09 -0.58 -4.27
CA LEU A 39 6.40 -0.70 -3.63
C LEU A 39 7.06 -2.06 -3.93
N LEU A 40 6.31 -3.16 -3.80
CA LEU A 40 6.84 -4.50 -4.09
C LEU A 40 7.36 -4.61 -5.51
N VAL A 41 6.61 -4.12 -6.50
CA VAL A 41 7.04 -4.19 -7.91
C VAL A 41 8.28 -3.32 -8.13
N HIS A 42 8.31 -2.08 -7.63
CA HIS A 42 9.45 -1.17 -7.82
C HIS A 42 10.73 -1.72 -7.19
N LYS A 43 10.65 -2.17 -5.92
CA LYS A 43 11.80 -2.74 -5.21
C LYS A 43 12.20 -4.10 -5.78
N GLY A 44 11.24 -4.91 -6.21
CA GLY A 44 11.51 -6.16 -6.90
C GLY A 44 12.35 -5.94 -8.17
N VAL A 45 11.93 -5.03 -9.04
CA VAL A 45 12.69 -4.66 -10.25
C VAL A 45 14.06 -4.09 -9.94
N GLU A 46 14.17 -3.23 -8.91
CA GLU A 46 15.45 -2.69 -8.46
C GLU A 46 16.41 -3.81 -8.05
N TYR A 47 15.94 -4.76 -7.23
CA TYR A 47 16.79 -5.83 -6.73
C TYR A 47 17.09 -6.92 -7.77
N GLU A 48 16.19 -7.16 -8.72
CA GLU A 48 16.48 -7.99 -9.88
C GLU A 48 17.59 -7.38 -10.76
N LYS A 49 17.56 -6.07 -10.98
CA LYS A 49 18.58 -5.36 -11.77
C LYS A 49 19.94 -5.32 -11.07
N THR A 50 19.96 -5.11 -9.76
CA THR A 50 21.20 -5.06 -8.99
C THR A 50 21.77 -6.44 -8.64
N GLY A 51 20.91 -7.47 -8.68
CA GLY A 51 21.25 -8.83 -8.25
C GLY A 51 21.40 -9.00 -6.73
N VAL A 52 21.06 -7.97 -5.95
CA VAL A 52 21.24 -7.97 -4.49
C VAL A 52 20.02 -7.39 -3.79
N VAL A 53 19.43 -8.17 -2.88
CA VAL A 53 18.46 -7.67 -1.90
C VAL A 53 19.23 -7.34 -0.62
N PRO A 54 19.20 -6.09 -0.14
CA PRO A 54 19.98 -5.67 1.03
C PRO A 54 19.58 -6.45 2.29
N GLN A 55 20.51 -6.60 3.21
CA GLN A 55 20.20 -7.09 4.55
C GLN A 55 19.56 -5.96 5.37
N PRO A 56 18.54 -6.28 6.17
CA PRO A 56 17.92 -5.26 7.01
C PRO A 56 18.91 -4.74 8.06
N ALA A 57 18.89 -3.45 8.31
CA ALA A 57 19.60 -2.85 9.42
C ALA A 57 18.94 -3.17 10.76
N ALA A 58 19.68 -3.04 11.86
CA ALA A 58 19.17 -3.38 13.19
C ALA A 58 18.00 -2.47 13.60
N ASP A 59 18.04 -1.20 13.19
CA ASP A 59 17.08 -0.15 13.48
C ASP A 59 15.97 0.00 12.42
N ASP A 60 15.99 -0.83 11.37
CA ASP A 60 14.91 -0.84 10.39
C ASP A 60 13.57 -1.23 11.04
N PRO A 61 12.46 -0.61 10.59
CA PRO A 61 11.12 -1.02 11.00
C PRO A 61 10.87 -2.52 10.78
N ALA A 62 10.11 -3.15 11.68
CA ALA A 62 9.77 -4.56 11.58
C ALA A 62 9.14 -4.91 10.22
N GLU A 63 8.26 -4.03 9.73
CA GLU A 63 7.61 -4.17 8.43
C GLU A 63 8.62 -4.20 7.28
N TRP A 64 9.60 -3.30 7.28
CA TRP A 64 10.64 -3.27 6.24
C TRP A 64 11.47 -4.55 6.19
N LYS A 65 11.75 -5.14 7.35
CA LYS A 65 12.43 -6.44 7.46
C LYS A 65 11.64 -7.55 6.77
N VAL A 66 10.33 -7.59 6.99
CA VAL A 66 9.43 -8.55 6.33
C VAL A 66 9.38 -8.32 4.82
N ILE A 67 9.28 -7.07 4.37
CA ILE A 67 9.30 -6.73 2.93
C ILE A 67 10.58 -7.25 2.26
N LEU A 68 11.74 -7.01 2.88
CA LEU A 68 13.02 -7.50 2.35
C LEU A 68 13.09 -9.03 2.30
N ASP A 69 12.49 -9.73 3.27
CA ASP A 69 12.45 -11.19 3.29
C ASP A 69 11.53 -11.74 2.18
N VAL A 70 10.37 -11.14 1.96
CA VAL A 70 9.48 -11.48 0.83
C VAL A 70 10.19 -11.26 -0.50
N LEU A 71 10.81 -10.10 -0.70
CA LEU A 71 11.55 -9.78 -1.93
C LEU A 71 12.73 -10.71 -2.16
N ARG A 72 13.50 -11.05 -1.11
CA ARG A 72 14.65 -11.96 -1.20
C ARG A 72 14.21 -13.35 -1.64
N ARG A 73 13.14 -13.87 -1.04
CA ARG A 73 12.56 -15.15 -1.42
C ARG A 73 12.08 -15.10 -2.87
N SER A 74 11.26 -14.13 -3.24
CA SER A 74 10.65 -14.05 -4.57
C SER A 74 11.68 -13.87 -5.67
N VAL A 75 12.66 -12.97 -5.50
CA VAL A 75 13.75 -12.76 -6.48
C VAL A 75 14.62 -14.00 -6.64
N SER A 76 14.84 -14.74 -5.55
CA SER A 76 15.64 -15.99 -5.59
C SER A 76 14.89 -17.14 -6.26
N GLU A 77 13.61 -17.32 -5.97
CA GLU A 77 12.79 -18.41 -6.49
C GLU A 77 12.33 -18.18 -7.94
N GLN A 78 12.07 -16.94 -8.29
CA GLN A 78 11.55 -16.55 -9.62
C GLN A 78 12.31 -15.33 -10.17
N PRO A 79 13.57 -15.47 -10.58
CA PRO A 79 14.36 -14.37 -11.13
C PRO A 79 13.69 -13.74 -12.37
N GLY A 80 13.60 -12.42 -12.39
CA GLY A 80 12.97 -11.67 -13.50
C GLY A 80 11.45 -11.50 -13.38
N ARG A 81 10.81 -12.13 -12.40
CA ARG A 81 9.35 -12.05 -12.20
C ARG A 81 8.84 -10.61 -12.09
N PHE A 82 9.45 -9.80 -11.24
CA PHE A 82 9.01 -8.41 -11.06
C PHE A 82 9.24 -7.55 -12.29
N THR A 83 10.32 -7.78 -13.01
CA THR A 83 10.60 -7.10 -14.29
C THR A 83 9.54 -7.44 -15.34
N GLU A 84 9.13 -8.70 -15.42
CA GLU A 84 8.10 -9.16 -16.33
C GLU A 84 6.71 -8.60 -15.95
N ILE A 85 6.37 -8.63 -14.66
CA ILE A 85 5.14 -8.02 -14.12
C ILE A 85 5.09 -6.52 -14.46
N ALA A 86 6.17 -5.78 -14.16
CA ALA A 86 6.24 -4.34 -14.41
C ALA A 86 6.06 -3.99 -15.89
N ALA A 87 6.60 -4.81 -16.80
CA ALA A 87 6.44 -4.63 -18.23
C ALA A 87 4.98 -4.78 -18.71
N GLY A 88 4.17 -5.54 -17.99
CA GLY A 88 2.74 -5.75 -18.27
C GLY A 88 1.81 -4.69 -17.67
N ILE A 89 2.28 -3.89 -16.71
CA ILE A 89 1.45 -2.89 -16.02
C ILE A 89 1.36 -1.61 -16.85
N ASN A 90 0.14 -1.21 -17.22
CA ASN A 90 -0.14 0.06 -17.90
C ASN A 90 -0.12 1.26 -16.96
N GLY A 91 -0.43 1.04 -15.69
CA GLY A 91 -0.43 2.11 -14.69
C GLY A 91 -1.00 1.71 -13.34
N VAL A 92 -0.91 2.63 -12.40
CA VAL A 92 -1.49 2.55 -11.06
C VAL A 92 -2.37 3.75 -10.79
N THR A 93 -3.49 3.54 -10.09
CA THR A 93 -4.28 4.58 -9.44
C THR A 93 -4.07 4.46 -7.94
N GLU A 94 -3.70 5.55 -7.27
CA GLU A 94 -3.43 5.57 -5.83
C GLU A 94 -4.48 6.37 -5.08
N GLU A 95 -5.05 5.74 -4.05
CA GLU A 95 -6.19 6.25 -3.28
C GLU A 95 -5.81 7.12 -2.09
N THR A 96 -4.57 7.03 -1.57
CA THR A 96 -4.27 7.64 -0.28
C THR A 96 -2.96 8.42 -0.25
N THR A 97 -2.86 9.37 0.68
CA THR A 97 -1.73 10.30 0.81
C THR A 97 -0.38 9.59 0.93
N THR A 98 -0.30 8.52 1.71
CA THR A 98 0.95 7.78 1.92
C THR A 98 1.47 7.17 0.62
N GLY A 99 0.60 6.52 -0.16
CA GLY A 99 0.98 5.95 -1.45
C GLY A 99 1.33 7.01 -2.49
N VAL A 100 0.59 8.14 -2.50
CA VAL A 100 0.92 9.28 -3.37
C VAL A 100 2.32 9.82 -3.08
N HIS A 101 2.72 9.91 -1.80
CA HIS A 101 4.09 10.34 -1.44
C HIS A 101 5.15 9.36 -1.96
N ARG A 102 4.93 8.05 -1.83
CA ARG A 102 5.83 7.03 -2.41
C ARG A 102 5.98 7.16 -3.92
N LEU A 103 4.86 7.40 -4.63
CA LEU A 103 4.89 7.62 -6.07
C LEU A 103 5.68 8.88 -6.46
N TYR A 104 5.53 9.96 -5.70
CA TYR A 104 6.34 11.17 -5.92
C TYR A 104 7.83 10.93 -5.66
N GLU A 105 8.20 10.15 -4.65
CA GLU A 105 9.58 9.77 -4.39
C GLU A 105 10.15 9.00 -5.58
N PHE A 106 9.49 7.96 -6.07
CA PHE A 106 9.91 7.23 -7.28
C PHE A 106 10.01 8.13 -8.51
N PHE A 107 9.09 9.07 -8.66
CA PHE A 107 9.14 10.02 -9.77
C PHE A 107 10.35 10.96 -9.68
N GLN A 108 10.62 11.52 -8.49
CA GLN A 108 11.77 12.42 -8.28
C GLN A 108 13.11 11.71 -8.44
N GLU A 109 13.19 10.45 -8.03
CA GLU A 109 14.37 9.60 -8.21
C GLU A 109 14.56 9.11 -9.65
N GLY A 110 13.56 9.30 -10.53
CA GLY A 110 13.56 8.77 -11.88
C GLY A 110 13.40 7.24 -11.94
N SER A 111 12.89 6.64 -10.86
CA SER A 111 12.71 5.19 -10.72
C SER A 111 11.25 4.72 -10.95
N LEU A 112 10.32 5.64 -11.19
CA LEU A 112 8.92 5.30 -11.46
C LEU A 112 8.81 4.46 -12.74
N LEU A 113 8.28 3.24 -12.63
CA LEU A 113 8.30 2.23 -13.70
C LEU A 113 7.16 2.38 -14.70
N PHE A 114 6.03 2.94 -14.29
CA PHE A 114 4.82 3.04 -15.10
C PHE A 114 4.01 4.28 -14.70
N THR A 115 3.00 4.63 -15.53
CA THR A 115 2.12 5.77 -15.28
C THR A 115 1.43 5.65 -13.92
N ALA A 116 1.44 6.73 -13.14
CA ALA A 116 0.75 6.81 -11.85
C ALA A 116 -0.27 7.95 -11.84
N ILE A 117 -1.47 7.67 -11.36
CA ILE A 117 -2.57 8.62 -11.25
C ILE A 117 -2.91 8.81 -9.77
N ASN A 118 -2.72 10.03 -9.29
CA ASN A 118 -3.11 10.44 -7.95
C ASN A 118 -4.62 10.70 -7.89
N VAL A 119 -5.38 9.72 -7.43
CA VAL A 119 -6.83 9.82 -7.22
C VAL A 119 -7.13 10.52 -5.88
N ASN A 120 -6.24 10.38 -4.88
CA ASN A 120 -6.42 10.97 -3.56
C ASN A 120 -6.68 12.48 -3.62
N ASP A 121 -5.95 13.22 -4.46
CA ASP A 121 -6.05 14.67 -4.51
C ASP A 121 -7.17 15.19 -5.45
N SER A 122 -7.94 14.30 -6.03
CA SER A 122 -9.21 14.67 -6.66
C SER A 122 -10.13 15.33 -5.62
N VAL A 123 -10.78 16.45 -6.01
CA VAL A 123 -11.72 17.16 -5.13
C VAL A 123 -12.85 16.25 -4.64
N THR A 124 -13.31 15.35 -5.51
CA THR A 124 -14.36 14.37 -5.18
C THR A 124 -13.87 13.22 -4.30
N LYS A 125 -12.55 13.09 -4.08
CA LYS A 125 -11.99 12.11 -3.16
C LYS A 125 -11.55 12.77 -1.85
N SER A 126 -10.42 13.49 -1.80
CA SER A 126 -9.84 13.97 -0.53
C SER A 126 -10.70 14.98 0.19
N LYS A 127 -11.39 15.87 -0.54
CA LYS A 127 -12.25 16.90 0.05
C LYS A 127 -13.65 16.39 0.36
N PHE A 128 -13.97 15.18 -0.04
CA PHE A 128 -15.23 14.52 0.25
C PHE A 128 -15.04 13.31 1.17
N ASP A 129 -14.40 12.24 0.71
CA ASP A 129 -14.28 11.00 1.45
C ASP A 129 -13.41 11.15 2.71
N ASN A 130 -12.23 11.76 2.62
CA ASN A 130 -11.31 11.90 3.75
C ASN A 130 -11.93 12.67 4.92
N LYS A 131 -12.89 13.55 4.66
CA LYS A 131 -13.60 14.33 5.68
C LYS A 131 -14.97 13.74 6.01
N TYR A 132 -15.84 13.62 5.01
CA TYR A 132 -17.23 13.22 5.25
C TYR A 132 -17.41 11.70 5.31
N GLY A 133 -16.61 10.93 4.56
CA GLY A 133 -16.65 9.48 4.61
C GLY A 133 -16.19 8.94 5.96
N VAL A 134 -15.07 9.46 6.49
CA VAL A 134 -14.53 9.01 7.79
C VAL A 134 -15.45 9.34 8.96
N ARG A 135 -16.24 10.40 8.88
CA ARG A 135 -17.25 10.77 9.90
C ARG A 135 -18.21 9.61 10.20
N HIS A 136 -18.59 8.86 9.17
CA HIS A 136 -19.44 7.69 9.30
C HIS A 136 -18.64 6.41 9.58
N SER A 137 -17.61 6.17 8.79
CA SER A 137 -16.88 4.90 8.82
C SER A 137 -16.09 4.68 10.10
N LEU A 138 -15.56 5.75 10.74
CA LEU A 138 -14.87 5.62 12.01
C LEU A 138 -15.81 5.14 13.11
N ILE A 139 -16.98 5.75 13.26
CA ILE A 139 -17.96 5.37 14.28
C ILE A 139 -18.51 3.97 14.02
N ASP A 140 -18.84 3.64 12.76
CA ASP A 140 -19.28 2.30 12.38
C ASP A 140 -18.20 1.25 12.72
N GLY A 141 -16.95 1.53 12.36
CA GLY A 141 -15.82 0.64 12.65
C GLY A 141 -15.59 0.44 14.16
N LEU A 142 -15.65 1.51 14.95
CA LEU A 142 -15.52 1.41 16.41
C LEU A 142 -16.65 0.61 17.04
N ASN A 143 -17.90 0.86 16.63
CA ASN A 143 -19.06 0.12 17.15
C ASN A 143 -18.94 -1.38 16.82
N ARG A 144 -18.55 -1.73 15.59
CA ARG A 144 -18.38 -3.14 15.18
C ARG A 144 -17.20 -3.81 15.89
N ALA A 145 -16.11 -3.10 16.09
CA ALA A 145 -14.90 -3.67 16.70
C ALA A 145 -15.02 -3.85 18.22
N THR A 146 -15.76 -2.96 18.90
CA THR A 146 -15.74 -2.87 20.36
C THR A 146 -17.09 -3.16 21.02
N ASP A 147 -18.18 -3.19 20.26
CA ASP A 147 -19.56 -3.28 20.76
C ASP A 147 -19.88 -2.21 21.83
N THR A 148 -19.31 -1.02 21.63
CA THR A 148 -19.34 0.07 22.60
C THR A 148 -20.15 1.25 22.06
N LEU A 149 -21.12 1.74 22.84
CA LEU A 149 -21.82 2.99 22.53
C LEU A 149 -20.86 4.19 22.64
N MET A 150 -20.67 4.92 21.56
CA MET A 150 -19.78 6.09 21.51
C MET A 150 -20.37 7.33 22.16
N SER A 151 -21.70 7.42 22.21
CA SER A 151 -22.38 8.56 22.80
C SER A 151 -21.98 8.79 24.26
N GLY A 152 -21.72 10.05 24.63
CA GLY A 152 -21.33 10.46 25.98
C GLY A 152 -19.89 10.14 26.36
N LYS A 153 -19.06 9.62 25.46
CA LYS A 153 -17.64 9.37 25.73
C LYS A 153 -16.78 10.56 25.38
N VAL A 154 -15.67 10.72 26.08
CA VAL A 154 -14.62 11.68 25.75
C VAL A 154 -13.65 11.00 24.79
N THR A 155 -13.46 11.62 23.63
CA THR A 155 -12.57 11.11 22.59
C THR A 155 -11.42 12.09 22.34
N PHE A 156 -10.21 11.57 22.25
CA PHE A 156 -9.03 12.33 21.88
C PHE A 156 -8.62 11.95 20.44
N VAL A 157 -8.57 12.94 19.56
CA VAL A 157 -8.19 12.76 18.13
C VAL A 157 -6.79 13.31 17.91
N CYS A 158 -5.86 12.43 17.51
CA CYS A 158 -4.48 12.79 17.19
C CYS A 158 -4.38 13.25 15.73
N GLY A 159 -4.34 14.57 15.51
CA GLY A 159 -4.28 15.19 14.19
C GLY A 159 -5.54 15.97 13.83
N TYR A 160 -5.38 16.99 12.98
CA TYR A 160 -6.48 17.87 12.59
C TYR A 160 -6.42 18.25 11.09
N GLY A 161 -5.98 17.30 10.25
CA GLY A 161 -6.15 17.34 8.81
C GLY A 161 -7.59 16.99 8.39
N ASP A 162 -7.83 16.70 7.11
CA ASP A 162 -9.18 16.38 6.63
C ASP A 162 -9.80 15.20 7.37
N VAL A 163 -9.04 14.11 7.54
CA VAL A 163 -9.46 12.91 8.29
C VAL A 163 -9.69 13.23 9.77
N GLY A 164 -8.77 13.95 10.41
CA GLY A 164 -8.90 14.33 11.83
C GLY A 164 -10.11 15.22 12.10
N LYS A 165 -10.40 16.16 11.20
CA LYS A 165 -11.62 16.99 11.26
C LYS A 165 -12.88 16.15 11.13
N GLY A 166 -12.93 15.27 10.13
CA GLY A 166 -14.06 14.37 9.94
C GLY A 166 -14.26 13.42 11.14
N SER A 167 -13.17 12.95 11.73
CA SER A 167 -13.20 12.09 12.93
C SER A 167 -13.72 12.81 14.18
N ALA A 168 -13.52 14.13 14.28
CA ALA A 168 -13.96 14.95 15.41
C ALA A 168 -15.42 15.42 15.29
N GLU A 169 -16.00 15.46 14.11
CA GLU A 169 -17.38 15.85 13.82
C GLU A 169 -18.38 14.71 13.98
#